data_df393e8b9d2100fa6f9a46fd3dbeeb49
#
_entry.id   df393e8b9d2100fa6f9a46fd3dbeeb49
#
_cell.length_a   1.000
_cell.length_b   1.000
_cell.length_c   1.000
_cell.angle_alpha   90.00
_cell.angle_beta   90.00
_cell.angle_gamma   90.00
#
_symmetry.space_group_name_H-M   'P 1'
#
loop_
_entity.id
_entity.type
_entity.pdbx_description
1 polymer ?
#
loop_
_entity_poly.entity_id
_entity_poly.type
_entity_poly.pdbx_seq_one_letter_code
_entity_poly.pdbx_strand_id
1 'polypeptide(L)'
;MAIPKKLRLFTLYVDGTNHIGKIPSVTLPKVTRKTEDYQGGGMQGAVAVDLGLDGGALDASMVVGGVVEELILKYGGDIDEMRLRFVGEIYSGGTSSLMEVEMRGRITEIDPGEAKQGDDTNDTYAIKNTYYKLSVDDKALLEIDLLNF
;
A
#
# COMPACT_ATOMS: atom_id res chain seq x y z
N MET A 1 2.57 25.46 18.09
CA MET A 1 1.72 24.29 17.86
C MET A 1 2.17 23.57 16.59
N ALA A 2 2.45 22.28 16.69
CA ALA A 2 2.86 21.50 15.51
C ALA A 2 1.62 21.14 14.68
N ILE A 3 1.66 21.49 13.41
CA ILE A 3 0.60 21.12 12.48
C ILE A 3 0.92 19.72 11.92
N PRO A 4 -0.04 18.79 11.93
CA PRO A 4 0.22 17.46 11.38
C PRO A 4 0.63 17.50 9.92
N LYS A 5 1.54 16.61 9.56
CA LYS A 5 1.95 16.45 8.16
C LYS A 5 0.84 15.78 7.37
N LYS A 6 0.39 16.42 6.30
CA LYS A 6 -0.69 15.91 5.45
C LYS A 6 -0.19 15.62 4.05
N LEU A 7 -0.72 14.54 3.48
CA LEU A 7 -0.46 14.21 2.09
C LEU A 7 -1.19 15.20 1.18
N ARG A 8 -0.44 15.87 0.31
CA ARG A 8 -0.98 16.85 -0.62
C ARG A 8 -1.05 16.33 -2.04
N LEU A 9 0.02 15.72 -2.50
CA LEU A 9 0.13 15.18 -3.86
C LEU A 9 0.79 13.82 -3.79
N PHE A 10 0.46 12.96 -4.74
CA PHE A 10 1.15 11.68 -4.86
C PHE A 10 1.26 11.25 -6.32
N THR A 11 2.19 10.36 -6.56
CA THR A 11 2.40 9.71 -7.86
C THR A 11 2.75 8.24 -7.59
N LEU A 12 2.33 7.36 -8.47
CA LEU A 12 2.63 5.94 -8.39
C LEU A 12 3.44 5.50 -9.60
N TYR A 13 4.55 4.82 -9.34
CA TYR A 13 5.37 4.19 -10.36
C TYR A 13 5.16 2.68 -10.30
N VAL A 14 4.89 2.08 -11.44
CA VAL A 14 4.79 0.62 -11.57
C VAL A 14 5.94 0.16 -12.46
N ASP A 15 6.85 -0.64 -11.91
CA ASP A 15 8.07 -1.08 -12.59
C ASP A 15 8.86 0.06 -13.26
N GLY A 16 8.91 1.20 -12.57
CA GLY A 16 9.61 2.39 -13.05
C GLY A 16 8.83 3.29 -14.01
N THR A 17 7.62 2.90 -14.39
CA THR A 17 6.76 3.70 -15.27
C THR A 17 5.84 4.57 -14.43
N ASN A 18 5.87 5.88 -14.71
CA ASN A 18 5.03 6.85 -14.01
C ASN A 18 3.61 6.85 -14.59
N HIS A 19 2.61 6.76 -13.70
CA HIS A 19 1.20 6.78 -14.09
C HIS A 19 0.48 8.03 -13.59
N ILE A 20 1.13 9.20 -13.70
CA ILE A 20 0.53 10.49 -13.32
C ILE A 20 -0.80 10.68 -14.06
N GLY A 21 -1.84 11.04 -13.31
CA GLY A 21 -3.15 11.34 -13.87
C GLY A 21 -4.01 10.12 -14.20
N LYS A 22 -3.46 8.91 -14.13
CA LYS A 22 -4.20 7.68 -14.43
C LYS A 22 -4.72 6.97 -13.18
N ILE A 23 -4.12 7.25 -12.03
CA ILE A 23 -4.44 6.57 -10.77
C ILE A 23 -4.97 7.60 -9.78
N PRO A 24 -6.31 7.74 -9.65
CA PRO A 24 -6.89 8.74 -8.75
C PRO A 24 -6.73 8.42 -7.27
N SER A 25 -6.59 7.14 -6.91
CA SER A 25 -6.41 6.78 -5.51
C SER A 25 -5.61 5.50 -5.35
N VAL A 26 -4.88 5.44 -4.24
CA VAL A 26 -4.10 4.27 -3.83
C VAL A 26 -4.38 4.03 -2.35
N THR A 27 -4.74 2.79 -2.00
CA THR A 27 -4.86 2.39 -0.60
C THR A 27 -3.58 1.67 -0.21
N LEU A 28 -2.77 2.33 0.61
CA LEU A 28 -1.51 1.76 1.08
C LEU A 28 -1.76 0.62 2.07
N PRO A 29 -0.81 -0.30 2.23
CA PRO A 29 -0.99 -1.43 3.13
C PRO A 29 -1.28 -0.99 4.56
N LYS A 30 -2.22 -1.69 5.18
CA LYS A 30 -2.53 -1.55 6.59
C LYS A 30 -1.70 -2.58 7.34
N VAL A 31 -0.60 -2.12 7.94
CA VAL A 31 0.33 -3.02 8.64
C VAL A 31 -0.29 -3.43 9.97
N THR A 32 -0.70 -4.68 10.05
CA THR A 32 -1.42 -5.23 11.21
C THR A 32 -0.72 -6.46 11.74
N ARG A 33 -0.52 -6.51 13.05
CA ARG A 33 0.04 -7.69 13.70
C ARG A 33 -1.09 -8.55 14.23
N LYS A 34 -0.91 -9.85 14.10
CA LYS A 34 -1.85 -10.81 14.69
C LYS A 34 -1.54 -10.94 16.18
N THR A 35 -2.54 -10.68 17.00
CA THR A 35 -2.40 -10.79 18.45
C THR A 35 -3.44 -11.73 19.00
N GLU A 36 -3.12 -12.37 20.12
CA GLU A 36 -4.04 -13.22 20.85
C GLU A 36 -3.99 -12.85 22.32
N ASP A 37 -5.14 -12.77 22.96
CA ASP A 37 -5.22 -12.44 24.37
C ASP A 37 -4.87 -13.66 25.22
N TYR A 38 -3.98 -13.45 26.18
CA TYR A 38 -3.58 -14.48 27.15
C TYR A 38 -3.80 -13.98 28.57
N GLN A 39 -4.42 -14.79 29.39
CA GLN A 39 -4.59 -14.52 30.81
C GLN A 39 -4.35 -15.81 31.61
N GLY A 40 -3.25 -15.84 32.36
CA GLY A 40 -2.91 -16.93 33.24
C GLY A 40 -3.46 -16.75 34.65
N GLY A 41 -3.33 -17.80 35.49
CA GLY A 41 -3.71 -17.71 36.87
C GLY A 41 -2.97 -16.64 37.63
N GLY A 42 -3.68 -15.83 38.41
CA GLY A 42 -3.11 -14.71 39.14
C GLY A 42 -3.00 -13.41 38.43
N MET A 43 -3.23 -13.38 37.10
CA MET A 43 -3.24 -12.16 36.30
C MET A 43 -4.56 -11.45 36.49
N GLN A 44 -4.53 -10.11 36.66
CA GLN A 44 -5.74 -9.30 36.82
C GLN A 44 -6.45 -8.99 35.51
N GLY A 45 -5.80 -9.21 34.37
CA GLY A 45 -6.36 -8.98 33.07
C GLY A 45 -5.60 -9.71 31.98
N ALA A 46 -6.17 -9.73 30.76
CA ALA A 46 -5.55 -10.36 29.62
C ALA A 46 -4.47 -9.47 29.03
N VAL A 47 -3.43 -10.09 28.46
CA VAL A 47 -2.35 -9.42 27.75
C VAL A 47 -2.38 -9.88 26.29
N ALA A 48 -2.26 -8.95 25.35
CA ALA A 48 -2.18 -9.27 23.93
C ALA A 48 -0.79 -9.82 23.59
N VAL A 49 -0.74 -11.06 23.13
CA VAL A 49 0.49 -11.71 22.71
C VAL A 49 0.62 -11.56 21.18
N ASP A 50 1.77 -11.08 20.74
CA ASP A 50 2.07 -10.84 19.32
C ASP A 50 2.47 -12.16 18.65
N LEU A 51 1.74 -12.56 17.61
CA LEU A 51 1.98 -13.78 16.84
C LEU A 51 2.57 -13.50 15.45
N GLY A 52 3.02 -12.27 15.19
CA GLY A 52 3.59 -11.88 13.92
C GLY A 52 2.66 -11.00 13.10
N LEU A 53 2.92 -10.87 11.82
CA LEU A 53 2.05 -10.09 10.93
C LEU A 53 0.78 -10.86 10.61
N ASP A 54 -0.34 -10.14 10.58
CA ASP A 54 -1.62 -10.71 10.19
C ASP A 54 -1.63 -11.05 8.70
N GLY A 55 -2.40 -12.06 8.31
CA GLY A 55 -2.62 -12.36 6.90
C GLY A 55 -3.26 -11.17 6.20
N GLY A 56 -2.69 -10.71 5.09
CA GLY A 56 -3.16 -9.52 4.41
C GLY A 56 -2.61 -8.21 4.94
N ALA A 57 -1.66 -8.25 5.88
CA ALA A 57 -1.08 -7.05 6.47
C ALA A 57 -0.37 -6.14 5.46
N LEU A 58 0.09 -6.68 4.35
CA LEU A 58 0.77 -5.91 3.30
C LEU A 58 -0.07 -5.77 2.03
N ASP A 59 -1.36 -6.08 2.10
CA ASP A 59 -2.25 -5.93 0.96
C ASP A 59 -2.51 -4.47 0.66
N ALA A 60 -2.44 -4.13 -0.62
CA ALA A 60 -2.72 -2.78 -1.10
C ALA A 60 -3.78 -2.83 -2.20
N SER A 61 -4.33 -1.68 -2.53
CA SER A 61 -5.23 -1.56 -3.69
C SER A 61 -5.02 -0.21 -4.36
N MET A 62 -5.35 -0.16 -5.65
CA MET A 62 -5.32 1.09 -6.38
C MET A 62 -6.54 1.16 -7.29
N VAL A 63 -7.03 2.38 -7.50
CA VAL A 63 -8.10 2.66 -8.45
C VAL A 63 -7.46 3.28 -9.69
N VAL A 64 -7.74 2.71 -10.85
CA VAL A 64 -7.22 3.19 -12.13
C VAL A 64 -8.37 3.81 -12.90
N GLY A 65 -8.18 5.04 -13.36
CA GLY A 65 -9.21 5.80 -14.09
C GLY A 65 -9.26 5.44 -15.55
N GLY A 66 -9.71 4.24 -15.86
CA GLY A 66 -9.86 3.76 -17.23
C GLY A 66 -9.03 2.51 -17.50
N VAL A 67 -8.97 2.12 -18.76
CA VAL A 67 -8.25 0.92 -19.18
C VAL A 67 -6.79 1.25 -19.45
N VAL A 68 -5.89 0.64 -18.68
CA VAL A 68 -4.44 0.78 -18.86
C VAL A 68 -3.86 -0.60 -19.17
N GLU A 69 -3.50 -0.85 -20.40
CA GLU A 69 -3.05 -2.17 -20.86
C GLU A 69 -1.82 -2.68 -20.12
N GLU A 70 -0.88 -1.78 -19.82
CA GLU A 70 0.36 -2.13 -19.11
C GLU A 70 0.10 -2.74 -17.73
N LEU A 71 -0.90 -2.21 -17.03
CA LEU A 71 -1.28 -2.71 -15.70
C LEU A 71 -2.03 -4.05 -15.81
N ILE A 72 -2.88 -4.21 -16.81
CA ILE A 72 -3.62 -5.45 -17.02
C ILE A 72 -2.65 -6.61 -17.31
N LEU A 73 -1.60 -6.34 -18.06
CA LEU A 73 -0.58 -7.35 -18.39
C LEU A 73 0.22 -7.80 -17.16
N LYS A 74 0.20 -7.07 -16.07
CA LYS A 74 0.87 -7.45 -14.83
C LYS A 74 0.08 -8.44 -13.98
N TYR A 75 -1.16 -8.73 -14.38
CA TYR A 75 -2.01 -9.65 -13.61
C TYR A 75 -1.42 -11.07 -13.62
N GLY A 76 -1.41 -11.69 -12.43
CA GLY A 76 -1.00 -13.08 -12.31
C GLY A 76 0.50 -13.33 -12.40
N GLY A 77 1.32 -12.31 -12.23
CA GLY A 77 2.77 -12.47 -12.20
C GLY A 77 3.26 -13.24 -10.97
N ASP A 78 4.58 -13.39 -10.86
CA ASP A 78 5.20 -14.05 -9.72
C ASP A 78 4.99 -13.25 -8.43
N ILE A 79 5.20 -13.90 -7.29
CA ILE A 79 4.87 -13.38 -5.97
C ILE A 79 5.50 -12.02 -5.65
N ASP A 80 6.64 -11.72 -6.24
CA ASP A 80 7.36 -10.45 -6.03
C ASP A 80 7.80 -9.79 -7.35
N GLU A 81 7.14 -10.11 -8.44
CA GLU A 81 7.54 -9.65 -9.78
C GLU A 81 7.34 -8.16 -9.99
N MET A 82 6.24 -7.61 -9.48
CA MET A 82 5.88 -6.21 -9.71
C MET A 82 6.43 -5.31 -8.61
N ARG A 83 7.11 -4.25 -9.02
CA ARG A 83 7.62 -3.22 -8.10
C ARG A 83 6.73 -2.00 -8.17
N LEU A 84 6.28 -1.55 -7.01
CA LEU A 84 5.48 -0.35 -6.87
C LEU A 84 6.24 0.67 -6.05
N ARG A 85 6.20 1.92 -6.50
CA ARG A 85 6.79 3.02 -5.78
C ARG A 85 5.79 4.15 -5.69
N PHE A 86 5.32 4.40 -4.48
CA PHE A 86 4.43 5.51 -4.16
C PHE A 86 5.26 6.67 -3.67
N VAL A 87 5.17 7.81 -4.32
CA VAL A 87 5.87 9.02 -3.91
C VAL A 87 4.83 10.08 -3.60
N GLY A 88 4.79 10.52 -2.35
CA GLY A 88 3.86 11.52 -1.89
C GLY A 88 4.56 12.76 -1.34
N GLU A 89 3.98 13.92 -1.57
CA GLU A 89 4.41 15.16 -0.94
C GLU A 89 3.57 15.37 0.32
N ILE A 90 4.23 15.39 1.47
CA ILE A 90 3.58 15.70 2.74
C ILE A 90 3.92 17.13 3.12
N TYR A 91 2.91 17.85 3.59
CA TYR A 91 3.01 19.28 3.85
C TYR A 91 2.59 19.59 5.28
N SER A 92 3.38 20.44 5.94
CA SER A 92 3.08 20.91 7.30
C SER A 92 3.65 22.30 7.49
N GLY A 93 2.78 23.29 7.69
CA GLY A 93 3.17 24.63 8.10
C GLY A 93 4.17 25.34 7.19
N GLY A 94 4.09 25.16 5.87
CA GLY A 94 5.01 25.78 4.91
C GLY A 94 6.23 24.93 4.57
N THR A 95 6.37 23.75 5.16
CA THR A 95 7.48 22.83 4.91
C THR A 95 6.97 21.59 4.19
N SER A 96 7.62 21.21 3.09
CA SER A 96 7.31 20.00 2.33
C SER A 96 8.34 18.94 2.59
N SER A 97 7.89 17.69 2.66
CA SER A 97 8.76 16.51 2.75
C SER A 97 8.28 15.48 1.74
N LEU A 98 9.16 14.57 1.34
CA LEU A 98 8.78 13.47 0.45
C LEU A 98 8.60 12.19 1.27
N MET A 99 7.43 11.57 1.09
CA MET A 99 7.14 10.25 1.62
C MET A 99 7.21 9.26 0.48
N GLU A 100 7.98 8.20 0.66
CA GLU A 100 8.14 7.16 -0.35
C GLU A 100 7.79 5.81 0.24
N VAL A 101 6.94 5.06 -0.48
CA VAL A 101 6.58 3.70 -0.12
C VAL A 101 6.98 2.78 -1.26
N GLU A 102 7.90 1.88 -0.99
CA GLU A 102 8.29 0.84 -1.94
C GLU A 102 7.59 -0.45 -1.60
N MET A 103 7.02 -1.10 -2.60
CA MET A 103 6.31 -2.36 -2.44
C MET A 103 6.70 -3.31 -3.56
N ARG A 104 6.73 -4.60 -3.25
CA ARG A 104 6.91 -5.65 -4.25
C ARG A 104 5.83 -6.69 -4.06
N GLY A 105 5.19 -7.06 -5.14
CA GLY A 105 4.13 -8.04 -5.06
C GLY A 105 3.57 -8.37 -6.43
N ARG A 106 2.29 -8.66 -6.46
CA ARG A 106 1.58 -8.98 -7.69
C ARG A 106 0.14 -8.50 -7.63
N ILE A 107 -0.44 -8.30 -8.80
CA ILE A 107 -1.87 -8.02 -8.92
C ILE A 107 -2.60 -9.36 -8.89
N THR A 108 -3.50 -9.53 -7.92
CA THR A 108 -4.26 -10.76 -7.75
C THR A 108 -5.71 -10.62 -8.17
N GLU A 109 -6.22 -9.40 -8.28
CA GLU A 109 -7.60 -9.16 -8.66
C GLU A 109 -7.70 -7.86 -9.45
N ILE A 110 -8.46 -7.88 -10.52
CA ILE A 110 -8.84 -6.71 -11.28
C ILE A 110 -10.35 -6.66 -11.29
N ASP A 111 -10.92 -5.64 -10.62
CA ASP A 111 -12.36 -5.44 -10.56
C ASP A 111 -12.73 -4.27 -11.47
N PRO A 112 -13.35 -4.53 -12.62
CA PRO A 112 -13.72 -3.46 -13.55
C PRO A 112 -14.95 -2.67 -13.10
N GLY A 113 -15.57 -3.07 -11.99
CA GLY A 113 -16.76 -2.40 -11.49
C GLY A 113 -17.96 -2.61 -12.41
N GLU A 114 -18.93 -1.71 -12.26
CA GLU A 114 -20.14 -1.75 -13.10
C GLU A 114 -19.90 -1.00 -14.41
N ALA A 115 -20.10 -1.68 -15.53
CA ALA A 115 -20.01 -1.06 -16.85
C ALA A 115 -21.36 -0.41 -17.18
N LYS A 116 -21.38 0.92 -17.24
CA LYS A 116 -22.57 1.68 -17.55
C LYS A 116 -22.26 2.78 -18.56
N GLN A 117 -23.03 2.84 -19.60
CA GLN A 117 -22.83 3.84 -20.65
C GLN A 117 -23.01 5.25 -20.11
N GLY A 118 -22.07 6.13 -20.38
CA GLY A 118 -22.10 7.52 -19.92
C GLY A 118 -21.54 7.77 -18.54
N ASP A 119 -21.19 6.73 -17.78
CA ASP A 119 -20.54 6.86 -16.49
C ASP A 119 -19.02 6.73 -16.60
N ASP A 120 -18.34 7.21 -15.57
CA ASP A 120 -16.89 7.11 -15.48
C ASP A 120 -16.43 5.66 -15.34
N THR A 121 -15.26 5.36 -15.90
CA THR A 121 -14.67 4.02 -15.83
C THR A 121 -13.57 4.01 -14.77
N ASN A 122 -13.78 3.21 -13.72
CA ASN A 122 -12.81 3.04 -12.64
C ASN A 122 -12.60 1.56 -12.37
N ASP A 123 -11.36 1.11 -12.55
CA ASP A 123 -10.97 -0.27 -12.26
C ASP A 123 -10.23 -0.31 -10.93
N THR A 124 -10.60 -1.26 -10.07
CA THR A 124 -9.93 -1.47 -8.79
C THR A 124 -9.01 -2.67 -8.87
N TYR A 125 -7.75 -2.49 -8.56
CA TYR A 125 -6.73 -3.53 -8.60
C TYR A 125 -6.33 -3.89 -7.18
N ALA A 126 -6.44 -5.17 -6.83
CA ALA A 126 -5.95 -5.67 -5.54
C ALA A 126 -4.53 -6.19 -5.72
N ILE A 127 -3.66 -5.79 -4.80
CA ILE A 127 -2.24 -6.09 -4.86
C ILE A 127 -1.83 -6.82 -3.59
N LYS A 128 -1.20 -8.00 -3.74
CA LYS A 128 -0.64 -8.75 -2.63
C LYS A 128 0.87 -8.54 -2.61
N ASN A 129 1.37 -7.91 -1.55
CA ASN A 129 2.77 -7.56 -1.43
C ASN A 129 3.53 -8.50 -0.51
N THR A 130 4.81 -8.72 -0.81
CA THR A 130 5.74 -9.45 0.04
C THR A 130 6.80 -8.55 0.64
N TYR A 131 6.91 -7.32 0.15
CA TYR A 131 7.88 -6.33 0.59
C TYR A 131 7.21 -4.97 0.78
N TYR A 132 7.56 -4.29 1.85
CA TYR A 132 7.06 -2.96 2.17
C TYR A 132 8.15 -2.14 2.84
N LYS A 133 8.39 -0.93 2.33
CA LYS A 133 9.35 0.00 2.93
C LYS A 133 8.78 1.41 2.90
N LEU A 134 8.67 2.01 4.06
CA LEU A 134 8.23 3.40 4.23
C LEU A 134 9.42 4.28 4.53
N SER A 135 9.63 5.31 3.74
CA SER A 135 10.70 6.29 3.93
C SER A 135 10.14 7.70 3.91
N VAL A 136 10.73 8.58 4.71
CA VAL A 136 10.44 10.02 4.70
C VAL A 136 11.76 10.75 4.57
N ASP A 137 11.91 11.58 3.53
CA ASP A 137 13.13 12.33 3.23
C ASP A 137 14.38 11.42 3.21
N ASP A 138 14.27 10.28 2.51
CA ASP A 138 15.31 9.25 2.36
C ASP A 138 15.69 8.54 3.66
N LYS A 139 14.91 8.74 4.72
CA LYS A 139 15.10 8.02 5.98
C LYS A 139 14.09 6.89 6.10
N ALA A 140 14.56 5.65 6.09
CA ALA A 140 13.71 4.48 6.24
C ALA A 140 13.13 4.41 7.66
N LEU A 141 11.80 4.39 7.77
CA LEU A 141 11.09 4.33 9.04
C LEU A 141 10.57 2.93 9.34
N LEU A 142 10.19 2.19 8.30
CA LEU A 142 9.62 0.86 8.44
C LEU A 142 9.97 0.04 7.20
N GLU A 143 10.51 -1.15 7.41
CA GLU A 143 10.82 -2.07 6.33
C GLU A 143 10.39 -3.48 6.72
N ILE A 144 9.62 -4.12 5.87
CA ILE A 144 9.15 -5.49 6.08
C ILE A 144 9.42 -6.29 4.80
N ASP A 145 10.17 -7.38 4.93
CA ASP A 145 10.45 -8.28 3.83
C ASP A 145 10.07 -9.70 4.26
N LEU A 146 8.98 -10.22 3.70
CA LEU A 146 8.46 -11.54 4.09
C LEU A 146 9.26 -12.70 3.48
N LEU A 147 10.03 -12.46 2.44
CA LEU A 147 10.82 -13.49 1.77
C LEU A 147 12.23 -13.62 2.36
N ASN A 148 12.74 -12.59 3.01
CA ASN A 148 14.05 -12.57 3.66
C ASN A 148 13.88 -12.26 5.13
N PHE A 149 13.82 -13.27 5.96
CA PHE A 149 13.68 -13.10 7.41
C PHE A 149 15.01 -13.12 8.15
#